data_a3c56457db010b70f8818448c80bee19
#
_entry.id   a3c56457db010b70f8818448c80bee19
#
_cell.length_a   1.000
_cell.length_b   1.000
_cell.length_c   1.000
_cell.angle_alpha   90.00
_cell.angle_beta   90.00
_cell.angle_gamma   90.00
#
_symmetry.space_group_name_H-M   'P 1'
#
loop_
_entity.id
_entity.type
_entity.pdbx_description
1 polymer ?
#
loop_
_entity_poly.entity_id
_entity_poly.type
_entity_poly.pdbx_seq_one_letter_code
_entity_poly.pdbx_strand_id
1 'polypeptide(L)'
;MKQIEVVAAIIRKGDRIFATQRGYGEWKDWWEFPGGKMEAGETPEEALVREIREELSAGINVDEFLCTVEHDYPAFHLKMHCYLCSLIGEALYLNEHEAAKWLAKDELDSVKWLPADVEVVEVIKSKRQ
;
A
#
# COMPACT_ATOMS: atom_id res chain seq x y z
N MET A 1 22.61 -0.46 9.33
CA MET A 1 21.27 0.17 9.22
C MET A 1 20.21 -0.92 9.36
N LYS A 2 19.18 -0.64 10.14
CA LYS A 2 18.07 -1.58 10.33
C LYS A 2 17.32 -1.78 9.01
N GLN A 3 16.99 -3.00 8.68
CA GLN A 3 16.21 -3.33 7.50
C GLN A 3 14.80 -3.71 7.89
N ILE A 4 13.80 -3.11 7.25
CA ILE A 4 12.39 -3.39 7.49
C ILE A 4 11.77 -3.89 6.19
N GLU A 5 11.15 -5.06 6.24
CA GLU A 5 10.47 -5.65 5.09
C GLU A 5 8.97 -5.57 5.26
N VAL A 6 8.29 -4.96 4.27
CA VAL A 6 6.86 -4.70 4.33
C VAL A 6 6.19 -5.12 3.03
N VAL A 7 4.87 -5.18 3.07
CA VAL A 7 4.02 -5.45 1.90
C VAL A 7 3.03 -4.30 1.73
N ALA A 8 2.64 -4.04 0.49
CA ALA A 8 1.67 -2.99 0.18
C ALA A 8 0.66 -3.49 -0.85
N ALA A 9 -0.61 -3.17 -0.62
CA ALA A 9 -1.70 -3.56 -1.51
C ALA A 9 -2.11 -2.39 -2.39
N ILE A 10 -2.02 -2.59 -3.70
CA ILE A 10 -2.57 -1.65 -4.67
C ILE A 10 -3.95 -2.19 -5.02
N ILE A 11 -4.94 -1.77 -4.23
CA ILE A 11 -6.32 -2.26 -4.35
C ILE A 11 -7.01 -1.50 -5.47
N ARG A 12 -7.45 -2.21 -6.49
CA ARG A 12 -8.11 -1.63 -7.66
C ARG A 12 -9.61 -1.91 -7.63
N LYS A 13 -10.38 -0.91 -8.05
CA LYS A 13 -11.80 -1.03 -8.27
C LYS A 13 -12.12 -0.26 -9.54
N GLY A 14 -12.40 -0.98 -10.64
CA GLY A 14 -12.50 -0.35 -11.94
C GLY A 14 -11.17 0.27 -12.34
N ASP A 15 -11.19 1.57 -12.67
CA ASP A 15 -9.98 2.30 -13.05
C ASP A 15 -9.39 3.10 -11.88
N ARG A 16 -9.84 2.82 -10.65
CA ARG A 16 -9.41 3.57 -9.47
C ARG A 16 -8.58 2.72 -8.53
N ILE A 17 -7.70 3.40 -7.79
CA ILE A 17 -6.76 2.78 -6.85
C ILE A 17 -6.99 3.39 -5.48
N PHE A 18 -7.01 2.54 -4.45
CA PHE A 18 -7.26 2.95 -3.07
C PHE A 18 -5.99 3.48 -2.42
N ALA A 19 -6.06 4.70 -1.88
CA ALA A 19 -4.97 5.33 -1.17
C ALA A 19 -5.41 5.73 0.23
N THR A 20 -4.50 5.63 1.21
CA THR A 20 -4.81 5.94 2.60
C THR A 20 -3.89 7.02 3.13
N GLN A 21 -4.41 7.86 4.03
CA GLN A 21 -3.65 8.93 4.65
C GLN A 21 -3.28 8.53 6.06
N ARG A 22 -1.98 8.60 6.37
CA ARG A 22 -1.46 8.20 7.68
C ARG A 22 -1.93 9.17 8.75
N GLY A 23 -2.50 8.64 9.84
CA GLY A 23 -3.13 9.44 10.88
C GLY A 23 -2.26 9.72 12.09
N TYR A 24 -1.03 9.23 12.14
CA TYR A 24 -0.15 9.42 13.30
C TYR A 24 1.31 9.23 12.90
N GLY A 25 2.21 9.57 13.82
CA GLY A 25 3.63 9.34 13.66
C GLY A 25 4.34 10.43 12.89
N GLU A 26 5.59 10.17 12.53
CA GLU A 26 6.46 11.13 11.86
C GLU A 26 5.93 11.56 10.50
N TRP A 27 5.26 10.63 9.79
CA TRP A 27 4.74 10.89 8.46
C TRP A 27 3.24 11.13 8.46
N LYS A 28 2.71 11.67 9.56
CA LYS A 28 1.30 12.03 9.64
C LYS A 28 0.90 12.94 8.49
N ASP A 29 -0.30 12.69 7.93
CA ASP A 29 -0.91 13.41 6.81
C ASP A 29 -0.32 13.07 5.43
N TRP A 30 0.74 12.29 5.37
CA TRP A 30 1.25 11.78 4.09
C TRP A 30 0.43 10.56 3.67
N TRP A 31 0.45 10.28 2.38
CA TRP A 31 -0.35 9.20 1.78
C TRP A 31 0.48 7.97 1.48
N GLU A 32 -0.15 6.81 1.52
CA GLU A 32 0.50 5.53 1.27
C GLU A 32 -0.50 4.50 0.76
N PHE A 33 0.00 3.42 0.18
CA PHE A 33 -0.83 2.25 -0.09
C PHE A 33 -0.92 1.44 1.20
N PRO A 34 -2.10 0.88 1.53
CA PRO A 34 -2.24 0.12 2.78
C PRO A 34 -1.40 -1.14 2.76
N GLY A 35 -0.92 -1.54 3.93
CA GLY A 35 -0.07 -2.70 4.11
C GLY A 35 0.64 -2.65 5.44
N GLY A 36 1.73 -3.37 5.59
CA GLY A 36 2.48 -3.36 6.85
C GLY A 36 3.62 -4.35 6.85
N LYS A 37 4.18 -4.57 8.05
CA LYS A 37 5.35 -5.42 8.21
C LYS A 37 5.01 -6.89 8.04
N MET A 38 5.92 -7.61 7.40
CA MET A 38 5.84 -9.07 7.34
C MET A 38 6.22 -9.65 8.70
N GLU A 39 5.55 -10.74 9.07
CA GLU A 39 5.91 -11.50 10.28
C GLU A 39 6.72 -12.73 9.87
N ALA A 40 7.49 -13.26 10.82
CA ALA A 40 8.32 -14.43 10.57
C ALA A 40 7.48 -15.60 10.06
N GLY A 41 7.94 -16.23 8.98
CA GLY A 41 7.25 -17.38 8.41
C GLY A 41 6.13 -17.08 7.45
N GLU A 42 5.78 -15.81 7.25
CA GLU A 42 4.75 -15.43 6.28
C GLU A 42 5.34 -15.26 4.89
N THR A 43 4.57 -15.65 3.88
CA THR A 43 4.85 -15.20 2.52
C THR A 43 4.35 -13.76 2.40
N PRO A 44 4.84 -12.99 1.41
CA PRO A 44 4.32 -11.63 1.20
C PRO A 44 2.79 -11.60 1.02
N GLU A 45 2.25 -12.56 0.29
CA GLU A 45 0.80 -12.63 0.05
C GLU A 45 0.02 -12.87 1.34
N GLU A 46 0.52 -13.78 2.19
CA GLU A 46 -0.12 -14.04 3.48
C GLU A 46 -0.09 -12.82 4.39
N ALA A 47 1.07 -12.14 4.44
CA ALA A 47 1.22 -10.91 5.21
C ALA A 47 0.23 -9.85 4.74
N LEU A 48 0.08 -9.73 3.44
CA LEU A 48 -0.78 -8.70 2.85
C LEU A 48 -2.26 -8.95 3.20
N VAL A 49 -2.73 -10.19 3.08
CA VAL A 49 -4.10 -10.54 3.44
C VAL A 49 -4.36 -10.22 4.92
N ARG A 50 -3.41 -10.56 5.80
CA ARG A 50 -3.52 -10.30 7.23
C ARG A 50 -3.54 -8.80 7.53
N GLU A 51 -2.61 -8.03 6.95
CA GLU A 51 -2.51 -6.60 7.20
C GLU A 51 -3.76 -5.84 6.75
N ILE A 52 -4.29 -6.19 5.58
CA ILE A 52 -5.48 -5.51 5.08
C ILE A 52 -6.69 -5.84 5.95
N ARG A 53 -6.78 -7.06 6.46
CA ARG A 53 -7.86 -7.41 7.38
C ARG A 53 -7.76 -6.60 8.68
N GLU A 54 -6.54 -6.44 9.19
CA GLU A 54 -6.32 -5.67 10.42
C GLU A 54 -6.59 -4.18 10.21
N GLU A 55 -6.09 -3.60 9.13
CA GLU A 55 -6.18 -2.15 8.90
C GLU A 55 -7.52 -1.69 8.36
N LEU A 56 -8.16 -2.48 7.53
CA LEU A 56 -9.36 -2.05 6.80
C LEU A 56 -10.57 -2.93 7.06
N SER A 57 -10.44 -3.97 7.87
CA SER A 57 -11.49 -4.95 8.12
C SER A 57 -12.03 -5.52 6.80
N ALA A 58 -11.17 -5.70 5.84
CA ALA A 58 -11.53 -6.13 4.48
C ALA A 58 -10.76 -7.37 4.07
N GLY A 59 -11.39 -8.19 3.23
CA GLY A 59 -10.72 -9.30 2.56
C GLY A 59 -10.28 -8.87 1.17
N ILE A 60 -9.16 -9.41 0.71
CA ILE A 60 -8.65 -9.13 -0.63
C ILE A 60 -8.23 -10.41 -1.34
N ASN A 61 -8.28 -10.35 -2.66
CA ASN A 61 -7.58 -11.29 -3.53
C ASN A 61 -6.27 -10.62 -3.89
N VAL A 62 -5.16 -11.36 -3.77
CA VAL A 62 -3.86 -10.89 -4.23
C VAL A 62 -3.74 -11.37 -5.67
N ASP A 63 -3.91 -10.46 -6.62
CA ASP A 63 -4.08 -10.83 -8.02
C ASP A 63 -2.78 -10.99 -8.78
N GLU A 64 -1.82 -10.08 -8.55
CA GLU A 64 -0.60 -10.05 -9.35
C GLU A 64 0.51 -9.30 -8.63
N PHE A 65 1.73 -9.83 -8.68
CA PHE A 65 2.90 -9.09 -8.20
C PHE A 65 3.16 -7.89 -9.10
N LEU A 66 3.36 -6.71 -8.50
CA LEU A 66 3.65 -5.50 -9.26
C LEU A 66 5.12 -5.15 -9.25
N CYS A 67 5.72 -4.98 -8.09
CA CYS A 67 7.13 -4.59 -7.97
C CYS A 67 7.62 -4.71 -6.53
N THR A 68 8.95 -4.68 -6.37
CA THR A 68 9.58 -4.51 -5.07
C THR A 68 10.34 -3.19 -5.09
N VAL A 69 10.08 -2.35 -4.13
CA VAL A 69 10.73 -1.04 -3.97
C VAL A 69 11.67 -1.10 -2.77
N GLU A 70 12.87 -0.55 -2.92
CA GLU A 70 13.79 -0.39 -1.81
C GLU A 70 14.10 1.09 -1.65
N HIS A 71 14.05 1.57 -0.41
CA HIS A 71 14.25 2.99 -0.11
C HIS A 71 14.95 3.17 1.21
N ASP A 72 15.96 4.06 1.24
CA ASP A 72 16.67 4.38 2.47
C ASP A 72 16.04 5.60 3.15
N TYR A 73 15.38 5.36 4.28
CA TYR A 73 14.95 6.42 5.18
C TYR A 73 16.11 6.70 6.15
N PRO A 74 16.14 7.84 6.82
CA PRO A 74 17.27 8.16 7.71
C PRO A 74 17.60 7.10 8.76
N ALA A 75 16.56 6.43 9.30
CA ALA A 75 16.73 5.46 10.39
C ALA A 75 16.74 4.00 9.94
N PHE A 76 16.36 3.70 8.71
CA PHE A 76 16.23 2.30 8.26
C PHE A 76 16.19 2.17 6.75
N HIS A 77 16.47 0.96 6.28
CA HIS A 77 16.32 0.58 4.88
C HIS A 77 14.97 -0.14 4.74
N LEU A 78 14.11 0.35 3.86
CA LEU A 78 12.81 -0.26 3.61
C LEU A 78 12.87 -1.15 2.36
N LYS A 79 12.30 -2.35 2.46
CA LYS A 79 12.07 -3.22 1.31
C LYS A 79 10.58 -3.53 1.27
N MET A 80 9.91 -3.08 0.21
CA MET A 80 8.45 -3.14 0.11
C MET A 80 8.01 -3.94 -1.11
N HIS A 81 7.29 -5.03 -0.88
CA HIS A 81 6.74 -5.88 -1.95
C HIS A 81 5.30 -5.43 -2.22
N CYS A 82 5.04 -5.05 -3.47
CA CYS A 82 3.76 -4.46 -3.87
C CYS A 82 3.00 -5.39 -4.80
N TYR A 83 1.72 -5.55 -4.54
CA TYR A 83 0.85 -6.45 -5.29
C TYR A 83 -0.43 -5.72 -5.71
N LEU A 84 -0.87 -6.01 -6.93
CA LEU A 84 -2.19 -5.58 -7.39
C LEU A 84 -3.23 -6.48 -6.75
N CYS A 85 -4.25 -5.88 -6.16
CA CYS A 85 -5.27 -6.60 -5.40
C CYS A 85 -6.67 -6.16 -5.78
N SER A 86 -7.66 -6.98 -5.42
CA SER A 86 -9.06 -6.63 -5.55
C SER A 86 -9.79 -6.97 -4.25
N LEU A 87 -10.87 -6.25 -3.97
CA LEU A 87 -11.65 -6.49 -2.75
C LEU A 87 -12.51 -7.74 -2.88
N ILE A 88 -12.65 -8.45 -1.77
CA ILE A 88 -13.68 -9.48 -1.61
C ILE A 88 -14.82 -8.77 -0.89
N GLY A 89 -15.93 -8.53 -1.60
CA GLY A 89 -17.03 -7.74 -1.07
C GLY A 89 -16.75 -6.24 -1.20
N GLU A 90 -17.52 -5.43 -0.49
CA GLU A 90 -17.45 -3.97 -0.62
C GLU A 90 -17.12 -3.23 0.66
N ALA A 91 -17.08 -3.93 1.80
CA ALA A 91 -16.86 -3.28 3.08
C ALA A 91 -15.39 -2.89 3.27
N LEU A 92 -15.16 -1.64 3.63
CA LEU A 92 -13.87 -1.07 3.98
C LEU A 92 -14.04 -0.16 5.17
N TYR A 93 -13.19 -0.31 6.17
CA TYR A 93 -13.22 0.53 7.37
C TYR A 93 -11.81 1.05 7.64
N LEU A 94 -11.70 2.31 8.04
CA LEU A 94 -10.40 2.90 8.36
C LEU A 94 -10.13 2.70 9.85
N ASN A 95 -9.42 1.64 10.19
CA ASN A 95 -9.09 1.34 11.59
C ASN A 95 -7.88 2.13 12.09
N GLU A 96 -6.96 2.51 11.19
CA GLU A 96 -5.70 3.14 11.56
C GLU A 96 -5.37 4.41 10.79
N HIS A 97 -6.12 4.72 9.73
CA HIS A 97 -5.84 5.87 8.86
C HIS A 97 -6.84 6.98 9.09
N GLU A 98 -6.42 8.24 8.87
CA GLU A 98 -7.30 9.38 9.08
C GLU A 98 -8.20 9.66 7.88
N ALA A 99 -7.83 9.21 6.68
CA ALA A 99 -8.63 9.41 5.48
C ALA A 99 -8.24 8.41 4.40
N ALA A 100 -9.08 8.32 3.37
CA ALA A 100 -8.82 7.46 2.22
C ALA A 100 -9.46 8.06 0.99
N LYS A 101 -8.92 7.71 -0.18
CA LYS A 101 -9.46 8.12 -1.48
C LYS A 101 -9.32 6.99 -2.49
N TRP A 102 -10.27 6.96 -3.42
CA TRP A 102 -10.14 6.16 -4.64
C TRP A 102 -9.65 7.11 -5.72
N LEU A 103 -8.46 6.86 -6.25
CA LEU A 103 -7.81 7.76 -7.21
C LEU A 103 -7.78 7.13 -8.60
N ALA A 104 -8.23 7.87 -9.59
CA ALA A 104 -8.03 7.48 -10.99
C ALA A 104 -6.55 7.67 -11.33
N LYS A 105 -6.08 7.04 -12.40
CA LYS A 105 -4.67 7.07 -12.77
C LYS A 105 -4.15 8.50 -12.95
N ASP A 106 -4.96 9.39 -13.51
CA ASP A 106 -4.58 10.79 -13.71
C ASP A 106 -4.70 11.63 -12.44
N GLU A 107 -5.18 11.04 -11.34
CA GLU A 107 -5.28 11.71 -10.05
C GLU A 107 -4.17 11.27 -9.08
N LEU A 108 -3.30 10.34 -9.48
CA LEU A 108 -2.27 9.81 -8.58
C LEU A 108 -1.33 10.88 -8.04
N ASP A 109 -1.12 11.97 -8.77
CA ASP A 109 -0.26 13.06 -8.29
C ASP A 109 -1.00 14.07 -7.42
N SER A 110 -2.28 13.84 -7.13
CA SER A 110 -3.09 14.78 -6.36
C SER A 110 -2.86 14.69 -4.84
N VAL A 111 -2.14 13.67 -4.39
CA VAL A 111 -1.86 13.49 -2.95
C VAL A 111 -0.35 13.43 -2.72
N LYS A 112 0.05 13.72 -1.48
CA LYS A 112 1.46 13.73 -1.10
C LYS A 112 1.86 12.33 -0.60
N TRP A 113 2.47 11.57 -1.47
CA TRP A 113 2.89 10.19 -1.17
C TRP A 113 4.14 10.14 -0.33
N LEU A 114 4.23 9.16 0.57
CA LEU A 114 5.48 8.80 1.23
C LEU A 114 6.55 8.51 0.17
N PRO A 115 7.82 8.82 0.44
CA PRO A 115 8.89 8.63 -0.56
C PRO A 115 8.92 7.27 -1.24
N ALA A 116 8.81 6.17 -0.50
CA ALA A 116 8.82 4.84 -1.10
C ALA A 116 7.61 4.61 -2.01
N ASP A 117 6.46 5.19 -1.66
CA ASP A 117 5.23 5.03 -2.44
C ASP A 117 5.28 5.82 -3.74
N VAL A 118 6.08 6.89 -3.81
CA VAL A 118 6.28 7.63 -5.05
C VAL A 118 6.81 6.70 -6.14
N GLU A 119 7.74 5.81 -5.79
CA GLU A 119 8.31 4.86 -6.76
C GLU A 119 7.25 3.87 -7.25
N VAL A 120 6.36 3.44 -6.36
CA VAL A 120 5.25 2.54 -6.73
C VAL A 120 4.31 3.24 -7.71
N VAL A 121 4.00 4.52 -7.43
CA VAL A 121 3.14 5.32 -8.31
C VAL A 121 3.75 5.41 -9.71
N GLU A 122 5.07 5.59 -9.83
CA GLU A 122 5.71 5.64 -11.13
C GLU A 122 5.59 4.30 -11.88
N VAL A 123 5.70 3.18 -11.17
CA VAL A 123 5.51 1.86 -11.77
C VAL A 123 4.07 1.71 -12.28
N ILE A 124 3.09 2.13 -11.47
CA ILE A 124 1.69 2.06 -11.86
C ILE A 124 1.44 2.88 -13.13
N LYS A 125 1.99 4.10 -13.19
CA LYS A 125 1.83 4.99 -14.36
C LYS A 125 2.41 4.39 -15.62
N SER A 126 3.50 3.64 -15.50
CA SER A 126 4.17 3.04 -16.64
C SER A 126 3.49 1.75 -17.12
N LYS A 127 2.63 1.16 -16.29
CA LYS A 127 1.98 -0.11 -16.61
C LYS A 127 0.82 0.14 -17.56
N ARG A 128 0.78 -0.60 -18.65
CA ARG A 128 -0.31 -0.52 -19.61
C ARG A 128 -1.47 -1.42 -19.19
N GLN A 129 -2.66 -0.93 -19.43
CA GLN A 129 -3.89 -1.70 -19.19
C GLN A 129 -4.26 -2.49 -20.44
#